data_a49647ea05c3b510949f586511d28fa2
#
_entry.id   a49647ea05c3b510949f586511d28fa2
#
_cell.length_a   1.000
_cell.length_b   1.000
_cell.length_c   1.000
_cell.angle_alpha   90.00
_cell.angle_beta   90.00
_cell.angle_gamma   90.00
#
_symmetry.space_group_name_H-M   'P 1'
#
loop_
_entity.id
_entity.type
_entity.pdbx_description
1 polymer ?
#
loop_
_entity_poly.entity_id
_entity_poly.type
_entity_poly.pdbx_seq_one_letter_code
_entity_poly.pdbx_strand_id
1 'polypeptide(L)'
;MRILTPLGREQADLTGRRLAEMIRGVNEEFGPCNVKVVRVSDMARAKETAEIICAHLPDSVERTEPDPDLNEGRPCHHIPGVRASESTIAKTDEGHSRIERAFKRYFHRADRPESQEDDDGGESNAAAANDELKPHPKHEFEIIVCHGNVIRYMTCRALQIPPEAWLRLCTFNCSLTYLTIRPTGSVSCRMLGDIGHLGLAKSTFSGHHGFNW
;
A
#
# COMPACT_ATOMS: atom_id res chain seq x y z
N MET A 1 7.19 -18.43 16.71
CA MET A 1 6.78 -17.05 16.37
C MET A 1 7.92 -16.42 15.57
N ARG A 2 7.69 -15.90 14.33
CA ARG A 2 8.76 -15.29 13.52
C ARG A 2 8.79 -13.80 13.80
N ILE A 3 9.82 -13.34 14.54
CA ILE A 3 10.14 -11.94 14.79
C ILE A 3 11.11 -11.41 13.73
N LEU A 4 11.38 -10.11 13.72
CA LEU A 4 12.34 -9.49 12.81
C LEU A 4 13.78 -9.94 13.12
N THR A 5 14.59 -10.04 12.08
CA THR A 5 16.04 -10.11 12.19
C THR A 5 16.63 -8.75 12.56
N PRO A 6 17.89 -8.67 13.03
CA PRO A 6 18.54 -7.35 13.23
C PRO A 6 18.48 -6.48 11.98
N LEU A 7 18.74 -7.03 10.79
CA LEU A 7 18.61 -6.32 9.53
C LEU A 7 17.16 -5.87 9.25
N GLY A 8 16.18 -6.72 9.57
CA GLY A 8 14.75 -6.34 9.41
C GLY A 8 14.35 -5.16 10.28
N ARG A 9 14.88 -5.03 11.49
CA ARG A 9 14.68 -3.87 12.37
C ARG A 9 15.32 -2.61 11.79
N GLU A 10 16.54 -2.73 11.26
CA GLU A 10 17.21 -1.62 10.58
C GLU A 10 16.44 -1.15 9.35
N GLN A 11 15.92 -2.09 8.54
CA GLN A 11 15.07 -1.77 7.39
C GLN A 11 13.80 -1.03 7.84
N ALA A 12 13.14 -1.48 8.90
CA ALA A 12 11.96 -0.84 9.45
C ALA A 12 12.25 0.58 9.96
N ASP A 13 13.39 0.80 10.62
CA ASP A 13 13.83 2.12 11.09
C ASP A 13 14.07 3.08 9.92
N LEU A 14 14.79 2.64 8.89
CA LEU A 14 15.03 3.44 7.68
C LEU A 14 13.71 3.78 6.96
N THR A 15 12.76 2.84 6.91
CA THR A 15 11.45 3.08 6.32
C THR A 15 10.63 4.08 7.15
N GLY A 16 10.69 4.00 8.47
CA GLY A 16 10.06 4.96 9.37
C GLY A 16 10.59 6.38 9.17
N ARG A 17 11.91 6.54 9.07
CA ARG A 17 12.57 7.84 8.75
C ARG A 17 12.12 8.38 7.40
N ARG A 18 12.09 7.52 6.36
CA ARG A 18 11.64 7.91 5.02
C ARG A 18 10.18 8.37 5.02
N LEU A 19 9.30 7.65 5.70
CA LEU A 19 7.90 8.05 5.85
C LEU A 19 7.75 9.38 6.61
N ALA A 20 8.51 9.58 7.68
CA ALA A 20 8.52 10.84 8.43
C ALA A 20 8.98 12.03 7.56
N GLU A 21 9.96 11.84 6.68
CA GLU A 21 10.37 12.86 5.71
C GLU A 21 9.26 13.17 4.70
N MET A 22 8.62 12.13 4.13
CA MET A 22 7.51 12.29 3.20
C MET A 22 6.33 13.02 3.85
N ILE A 23 6.01 12.69 5.10
CA ILE A 23 4.90 13.31 5.86
C ILE A 23 5.16 14.78 6.11
N ARG A 24 6.39 15.15 6.48
CA ARG A 24 6.75 16.56 6.68
C ARG A 24 6.70 17.40 5.40
N GLY A 25 6.85 16.74 4.25
CA GLY A 25 6.98 17.42 2.97
C GLY A 25 8.35 18.07 2.80
N VAL A 26 8.66 18.51 1.57
CA VAL A 26 9.96 19.08 1.19
C VAL A 26 9.86 20.57 0.88
N ASN A 27 8.68 21.07 0.53
CA ASN A 27 8.40 22.47 0.18
C ASN A 27 6.88 22.72 0.21
N GLU A 28 6.43 23.94 -0.12
CA GLU A 28 5.02 24.31 -0.13
C GLU A 28 4.19 23.50 -1.16
N GLU A 29 4.79 23.10 -2.26
CA GLU A 29 4.14 22.29 -3.32
C GLU A 29 3.96 20.83 -2.89
N PHE A 30 4.93 20.29 -2.14
CA PHE A 30 4.87 18.97 -1.51
C PHE A 30 4.76 19.12 0.00
N GLY A 31 3.77 19.86 0.44
CA GLY A 31 3.52 20.16 1.85
C GLY A 31 3.17 18.91 2.68
N PRO A 32 2.97 19.08 3.98
CA PRO A 32 2.81 17.97 4.89
C PRO A 32 1.63 17.07 4.49
N CYS A 33 1.90 15.76 4.45
CA CYS A 33 0.87 14.76 4.21
C CYS A 33 -0.03 14.60 5.44
N ASN A 34 -1.34 14.56 5.21
CA ASN A 34 -2.32 14.28 6.26
C ASN A 34 -2.48 12.76 6.43
N VAL A 35 -1.60 12.15 7.23
CA VAL A 35 -1.69 10.73 7.55
C VAL A 35 -2.70 10.54 8.66
N LYS A 36 -3.76 9.78 8.37
CA LYS A 36 -4.86 9.50 9.30
C LYS A 36 -4.56 8.33 10.21
N VAL A 37 -4.13 7.21 9.63
CA VAL A 37 -4.10 5.94 10.32
C VAL A 37 -3.00 5.01 9.83
N VAL A 38 -2.46 4.21 10.74
CA VAL A 38 -1.60 3.05 10.46
C VAL A 38 -2.38 1.79 10.78
N ARG A 39 -2.56 0.93 9.78
CA ARG A 39 -3.16 -0.39 9.87
C ARG A 39 -2.07 -1.46 9.81
N VAL A 40 -2.24 -2.54 10.54
CA VAL A 40 -1.20 -3.56 10.65
C VAL A 40 -1.76 -4.97 10.64
N SER A 41 -1.05 -5.88 9.98
CA SER A 41 -1.30 -7.33 10.06
C SER A 41 -1.08 -7.84 11.49
N ASP A 42 -1.87 -8.84 11.92
CA ASP A 42 -1.72 -9.46 13.25
C ASP A 42 -0.46 -10.33 13.39
N MET A 43 0.32 -10.53 12.34
CA MET A 43 1.56 -11.30 12.43
C MET A 43 2.65 -10.53 13.19
N ALA A 44 3.36 -11.22 14.10
CA ALA A 44 4.35 -10.62 14.98
C ALA A 44 5.41 -9.77 14.26
N ARG A 45 5.92 -10.22 13.11
CA ARG A 45 6.90 -9.47 12.31
C ARG A 45 6.32 -8.16 11.76
N ALA A 46 5.04 -8.14 11.39
CA ALA A 46 4.38 -6.93 10.91
C ALA A 46 4.12 -5.95 12.05
N LYS A 47 3.68 -6.44 13.22
CA LYS A 47 3.51 -5.64 14.43
C LYS A 47 4.81 -4.98 14.85
N GLU A 48 5.91 -5.74 14.93
CA GLU A 48 7.23 -5.22 15.25
C GLU A 48 7.71 -4.18 14.22
N THR A 49 7.46 -4.41 12.91
CA THR A 49 7.76 -3.44 11.85
C THR A 49 6.94 -2.15 12.06
N ALA A 50 5.64 -2.27 12.31
CA ALA A 50 4.77 -1.13 12.53
C ALA A 50 5.17 -0.33 13.78
N GLU A 51 5.53 -0.98 14.88
CA GLU A 51 6.02 -0.33 16.09
C GLU A 51 7.25 0.54 15.81
N ILE A 52 8.24 -0.02 15.10
CA ILE A 52 9.47 0.71 14.74
C ILE A 52 9.15 1.88 13.81
N ILE A 53 8.32 1.69 12.78
CA ILE A 53 7.90 2.76 11.86
C ILE A 53 7.17 3.86 12.64
N CYS A 54 6.20 3.50 13.47
CA CYS A 54 5.39 4.44 14.24
C CYS A 54 6.18 5.27 15.24
N ALA A 55 7.35 4.83 15.67
CA ALA A 55 8.25 5.63 16.52
C ALA A 55 8.76 6.91 15.81
N HIS A 56 8.69 6.96 14.49
CA HIS A 56 9.08 8.12 13.67
C HIS A 56 7.91 9.00 13.24
N LEU A 57 6.67 8.53 13.44
CA LEU A 57 5.47 9.23 12.99
C LEU A 57 4.94 10.16 14.10
N PRO A 58 4.19 11.21 13.75
CA PRO A 58 3.51 12.06 14.73
C PRO A 58 2.55 11.25 15.62
N ASP A 59 2.44 11.63 16.89
CA ASP A 59 1.53 10.98 17.85
C ASP A 59 0.05 11.12 17.47
N SER A 60 -0.29 12.10 16.63
CA SER A 60 -1.64 12.32 16.11
C SER A 60 -2.12 11.27 15.10
N VAL A 61 -1.21 10.43 14.59
CA VAL A 61 -1.56 9.35 13.66
C VAL A 61 -2.20 8.20 14.42
N GLU A 62 -3.44 7.88 14.08
CA GLU A 62 -4.18 6.77 14.68
C GLU A 62 -3.46 5.43 14.42
N ARG A 63 -3.48 4.53 15.39
CA ARG A 63 -2.98 3.16 15.27
C ARG A 63 -4.12 2.20 15.54
N THR A 64 -4.51 1.42 14.53
CA THR A 64 -5.61 0.47 14.69
C THR A 64 -5.16 -0.81 15.39
N GLU A 65 -6.12 -1.54 15.93
CA GLU A 65 -5.89 -2.93 16.34
C GLU A 65 -5.39 -3.77 15.14
N PRO A 66 -4.52 -4.76 15.40
CA PRO A 66 -4.02 -5.65 14.35
C PRO A 66 -5.15 -6.39 13.62
N ASP A 67 -5.09 -6.39 12.28
CA ASP A 67 -6.12 -7.03 11.45
C ASP A 67 -5.61 -8.36 10.87
N PRO A 68 -6.23 -9.51 11.25
CA PRO A 68 -5.90 -10.82 10.69
C PRO A 68 -6.14 -10.93 9.18
N ASP A 69 -7.04 -10.12 8.61
CA ASP A 69 -7.31 -10.11 7.18
C ASP A 69 -6.12 -9.60 6.36
N LEU A 70 -5.20 -8.86 6.99
CA LEU A 70 -3.92 -8.43 6.40
C LEU A 70 -2.78 -9.44 6.54
N ASN A 71 -2.99 -10.60 7.18
CA ASN A 71 -1.95 -11.61 7.37
C ASN A 71 -1.46 -12.18 6.03
N GLU A 72 -0.20 -12.62 6.01
CA GLU A 72 0.39 -13.25 4.82
C GLU A 72 -0.39 -14.50 4.39
N GLY A 73 -0.46 -14.70 3.08
CA GLY A 73 -1.13 -15.85 2.48
C GLY A 73 -1.01 -15.86 0.97
N ARG A 74 -1.58 -16.88 0.35
CA ARG A 74 -1.75 -16.92 -1.10
C ARG A 74 -3.06 -16.23 -1.45
N PRO A 75 -3.01 -15.08 -2.13
CA PRO A 75 -4.21 -14.29 -2.37
C PRO A 75 -5.12 -14.84 -3.47
N CYS A 76 -4.55 -15.57 -4.44
CA CYS A 76 -5.26 -16.28 -5.50
C CYS A 76 -4.31 -17.22 -6.24
N HIS A 77 -4.85 -18.00 -7.17
CA HIS A 77 -4.03 -18.73 -8.14
C HIS A 77 -3.27 -17.73 -9.03
N HIS A 78 -2.14 -18.16 -9.58
CA HIS A 78 -1.34 -17.30 -10.47
C HIS A 78 -1.27 -17.87 -11.87
N ILE A 79 -1.05 -17.03 -12.87
CA ILE A 79 -0.92 -17.39 -14.27
C ILE A 79 0.49 -16.96 -14.78
N PRO A 80 1.25 -17.87 -15.45
CA PRO A 80 0.91 -19.27 -15.72
C PRO A 80 0.91 -20.11 -14.44
N GLY A 81 -0.13 -20.93 -14.29
CA GLY A 81 -0.27 -21.81 -13.14
C GLY A 81 0.54 -23.09 -13.28
N VAL A 82 0.94 -23.65 -12.16
CA VAL A 82 1.35 -25.05 -12.04
C VAL A 82 0.25 -25.84 -11.37
N ARG A 83 0.15 -27.14 -11.67
CA ARG A 83 -0.82 -28.01 -11.01
C ARG A 83 -0.60 -27.96 -9.50
N ALA A 84 -1.55 -27.38 -8.79
CA ALA A 84 -1.49 -27.21 -7.34
C ALA A 84 -1.96 -28.48 -6.64
N SER A 85 -1.36 -28.79 -5.48
CA SER A 85 -1.86 -29.83 -4.58
C SER A 85 -3.17 -29.36 -3.92
N GLU A 86 -4.00 -30.29 -3.46
CA GLU A 86 -5.24 -29.97 -2.72
C GLU A 86 -5.00 -29.06 -1.52
N SER A 87 -3.91 -29.28 -0.78
CA SER A 87 -3.53 -28.42 0.35
C SER A 87 -3.16 -26.99 -0.09
N THR A 88 -2.59 -26.84 -1.28
CA THR A 88 -2.29 -25.49 -1.85
C THR A 88 -3.58 -24.81 -2.30
N ILE A 89 -4.53 -25.54 -2.87
CA ILE A 89 -5.84 -25.01 -3.25
C ILE A 89 -6.57 -24.50 -2.00
N ALA A 90 -6.71 -25.33 -0.97
CA ALA A 90 -7.40 -24.97 0.27
C ALA A 90 -6.78 -23.72 0.95
N LYS A 91 -5.43 -23.64 1.02
CA LYS A 91 -4.73 -22.44 1.55
C LYS A 91 -4.93 -21.19 0.69
N THR A 92 -5.10 -21.37 -0.62
CA THR A 92 -5.37 -20.26 -1.54
C THR A 92 -6.78 -19.73 -1.34
N ASP A 93 -7.77 -20.63 -1.21
CA ASP A 93 -9.17 -20.26 -1.02
C ASP A 93 -9.39 -19.52 0.32
N GLU A 94 -8.77 -20.02 1.39
CA GLU A 94 -8.77 -19.34 2.70
C GLU A 94 -8.11 -17.98 2.61
N GLY A 95 -6.90 -17.90 2.04
CA GLY A 95 -6.14 -16.67 1.88
C GLY A 95 -6.87 -15.65 1.01
N HIS A 96 -7.47 -16.09 -0.10
CA HIS A 96 -8.22 -15.23 -1.01
C HIS A 96 -9.38 -14.52 -0.32
N SER A 97 -10.27 -15.28 0.32
CA SER A 97 -11.46 -14.73 0.97
C SER A 97 -11.11 -13.65 2.00
N ARG A 98 -10.07 -13.87 2.78
CA ARG A 98 -9.59 -12.98 3.83
C ARG A 98 -8.96 -11.70 3.24
N ILE A 99 -8.02 -11.85 2.31
CA ILE A 99 -7.30 -10.73 1.69
C ILE A 99 -8.25 -9.89 0.84
N GLU A 100 -9.22 -10.49 0.16
CA GLU A 100 -10.24 -9.76 -0.60
C GLU A 100 -11.16 -8.95 0.32
N ARG A 101 -11.50 -9.43 1.53
CA ARG A 101 -12.22 -8.62 2.53
C ARG A 101 -11.42 -7.40 2.95
N ALA A 102 -10.11 -7.58 3.23
CA ALA A 102 -9.22 -6.46 3.55
C ALA A 102 -9.15 -5.46 2.39
N PHE A 103 -9.02 -5.93 1.16
CA PHE A 103 -9.03 -5.07 -0.02
C PHE A 103 -10.30 -4.22 -0.09
N LYS A 104 -11.48 -4.84 -0.01
CA LYS A 104 -12.78 -4.13 -0.06
C LYS A 104 -12.96 -3.15 1.10
N ARG A 105 -12.37 -3.42 2.27
CA ARG A 105 -12.45 -2.56 3.45
C ARG A 105 -11.56 -1.33 3.33
N TYR A 106 -10.36 -1.46 2.78
CA TYR A 106 -9.33 -0.41 2.82
C TYR A 106 -9.12 0.31 1.49
N PHE A 107 -9.61 -0.23 0.38
CA PHE A 107 -9.49 0.39 -0.93
C PHE A 107 -10.86 0.88 -1.41
N HIS A 108 -11.20 2.07 -1.02
CA HIS A 108 -12.47 2.73 -1.37
C HIS A 108 -12.20 4.13 -1.92
N ARG A 109 -13.20 4.70 -2.57
CA ARG A 109 -13.15 6.08 -3.02
C ARG A 109 -13.30 7.00 -1.82
N ALA A 110 -12.62 8.14 -1.84
CA ALA A 110 -12.92 9.23 -0.91
C ALA A 110 -14.35 9.74 -1.16
N ASP A 111 -15.01 10.21 -0.10
CA ASP A 111 -16.30 10.85 -0.22
C ASP A 111 -16.19 12.09 -1.13
N ARG A 112 -17.14 12.25 -2.04
CA ARG A 112 -17.22 13.48 -2.85
C ARG A 112 -17.64 14.63 -1.93
N PRO A 113 -16.96 15.78 -2.03
CA PRO A 113 -17.55 17.01 -1.46
C PRO A 113 -18.91 17.27 -2.10
N GLU A 114 -19.91 17.57 -1.29
CA GLU A 114 -21.32 17.79 -1.72
C GLU A 114 -21.53 18.88 -2.80
N SER A 115 -20.48 19.60 -3.22
CA SER A 115 -20.52 20.73 -4.15
C SER A 115 -20.07 20.44 -5.58
N GLN A 116 -19.82 19.18 -5.96
CA GLN A 116 -19.50 18.83 -7.35
C GLN A 116 -20.62 17.98 -7.95
N GLU A 117 -21.66 18.65 -8.51
CA GLU A 117 -22.57 18.03 -9.48
C GLU A 117 -21.77 17.60 -10.73
N ASP A 118 -22.12 16.44 -11.26
CA ASP A 118 -21.50 15.87 -12.45
C ASP A 118 -21.72 16.83 -13.64
N ASP A 119 -20.69 17.54 -14.08
CA ASP A 119 -20.63 18.08 -15.43
C ASP A 119 -20.09 16.95 -16.33
N ASP A 120 -21.01 16.07 -16.71
CA ASP A 120 -20.77 15.01 -17.67
C ASP A 120 -21.03 15.55 -19.07
N GLY A 121 -19.99 15.88 -19.74
CA GLY A 121 -19.98 16.02 -21.19
C GLY A 121 -20.05 17.43 -21.75
N GLY A 122 -18.94 17.88 -22.26
CA GLY A 122 -18.89 19.02 -23.17
C GLY A 122 -17.48 19.55 -23.35
N GLU A 123 -16.83 19.17 -24.45
CA GLU A 123 -15.69 19.93 -24.95
C GLU A 123 -16.07 21.42 -25.05
N SER A 124 -15.52 22.27 -24.24
CA SER A 124 -15.46 23.68 -24.52
C SER A 124 -14.06 24.20 -24.34
N ASN A 125 -13.42 24.46 -25.47
CA ASN A 125 -12.31 25.38 -25.58
C ASN A 125 -12.72 26.74 -25.03
N ALA A 126 -11.80 27.36 -24.37
CA ALA A 126 -11.52 28.76 -24.25
C ALA A 126 -11.73 29.45 -22.88
N ALA A 127 -10.69 30.19 -22.61
CA ALA A 127 -10.58 31.33 -21.73
C ALA A 127 -10.05 31.08 -20.32
N ALA A 128 -8.72 31.15 -20.26
CA ALA A 128 -8.00 31.56 -19.07
C ALA A 128 -8.54 32.89 -18.57
N ALA A 129 -9.24 32.92 -17.45
CA ALA A 129 -9.44 34.09 -16.64
C ALA A 129 -9.87 33.69 -15.22
N ASN A 130 -9.02 33.97 -14.25
CA ASN A 130 -9.30 34.01 -12.81
C ASN A 130 -9.81 32.71 -12.21
N ASP A 131 -9.01 31.66 -12.28
CA ASP A 131 -9.11 30.52 -11.37
C ASP A 131 -8.53 30.96 -10.01
N GLU A 132 -9.38 31.60 -9.19
CA GLU A 132 -9.12 31.67 -7.76
C GLU A 132 -8.92 30.23 -7.32
N LEU A 133 -7.70 29.85 -6.94
CA LEU A 133 -7.28 28.51 -6.53
C LEU A 133 -8.31 27.95 -5.54
N LYS A 134 -9.26 27.17 -6.05
CA LYS A 134 -10.12 26.38 -5.19
C LYS A 134 -9.21 25.50 -4.36
N PRO A 135 -9.34 25.51 -3.04
CA PRO A 135 -8.47 24.70 -2.19
C PRO A 135 -8.55 23.26 -2.68
N HIS A 136 -7.42 22.73 -3.15
CA HIS A 136 -7.32 21.32 -3.54
C HIS A 136 -7.80 20.45 -2.38
N PRO A 137 -8.64 19.43 -2.65
CA PRO A 137 -9.08 18.53 -1.60
C PRO A 137 -7.85 18.00 -0.87
N LYS A 138 -7.84 18.11 0.46
CA LYS A 138 -6.73 17.63 1.28
C LYS A 138 -6.58 16.12 1.06
N HIS A 139 -5.44 15.72 0.51
CA HIS A 139 -5.13 14.31 0.40
C HIS A 139 -5.03 13.68 1.79
N GLU A 140 -5.77 12.61 2.01
CA GLU A 140 -5.67 11.78 3.20
C GLU A 140 -4.84 10.54 2.88
N PHE A 141 -3.97 10.17 3.80
CA PHE A 141 -3.08 9.04 3.65
C PHE A 141 -3.37 8.00 4.73
N GLU A 142 -3.40 6.74 4.31
CA GLU A 142 -3.41 5.59 5.20
C GLU A 142 -2.16 4.76 4.95
N ILE A 143 -1.52 4.30 6.02
CA ILE A 143 -0.36 3.41 5.95
C ILE A 143 -0.82 2.00 6.31
N ILE A 144 -0.52 1.01 5.47
CA ILE A 144 -0.83 -0.39 5.72
C ILE A 144 0.47 -1.18 5.82
N VAL A 145 0.77 -1.70 7.00
CA VAL A 145 1.94 -2.54 7.25
C VAL A 145 1.52 -4.01 7.18
N CYS A 146 1.85 -4.66 6.08
CA CYS A 146 1.43 -6.03 5.83
C CYS A 146 2.53 -6.84 5.10
N HIS A 147 2.21 -7.66 4.11
CA HIS A 147 3.11 -8.67 3.56
C HIS A 147 3.19 -8.61 2.04
N GLY A 148 4.27 -9.14 1.49
CA GLY A 148 4.56 -9.05 0.07
C GLY A 148 3.45 -9.57 -0.84
N ASN A 149 2.85 -10.73 -0.54
CA ASN A 149 1.78 -11.27 -1.38
C ASN A 149 0.49 -10.46 -1.28
N VAL A 150 0.19 -9.94 -0.09
CA VAL A 150 -0.96 -9.05 0.15
C VAL A 150 -0.80 -7.76 -0.65
N ILE A 151 0.38 -7.12 -0.57
CA ILE A 151 0.68 -5.88 -1.31
C ILE A 151 0.55 -6.11 -2.82
N ARG A 152 1.15 -7.17 -3.34
CA ARG A 152 1.09 -7.54 -4.76
C ARG A 152 -0.35 -7.69 -5.25
N TYR A 153 -1.15 -8.45 -4.51
CA TYR A 153 -2.55 -8.69 -4.83
C TYR A 153 -3.37 -7.40 -4.80
N MET A 154 -3.29 -6.64 -3.71
CA MET A 154 -4.00 -5.38 -3.56
C MET A 154 -3.63 -4.37 -4.65
N THR A 155 -2.35 -4.34 -5.05
CA THR A 155 -1.89 -3.50 -6.17
C THR A 155 -2.53 -3.92 -7.49
N CYS A 156 -2.54 -5.23 -7.82
CA CYS A 156 -3.22 -5.72 -9.02
C CYS A 156 -4.71 -5.36 -9.00
N ARG A 157 -5.38 -5.59 -7.87
CA ARG A 157 -6.80 -5.28 -7.72
C ARG A 157 -7.10 -3.79 -7.90
N ALA A 158 -6.33 -2.92 -7.25
CA ALA A 158 -6.50 -1.48 -7.31
C ALA A 158 -6.28 -0.91 -8.72
N LEU A 159 -5.30 -1.46 -9.44
CA LEU A 159 -4.96 -1.04 -10.81
C LEU A 159 -5.78 -1.76 -11.90
N GLN A 160 -6.74 -2.60 -11.53
CA GLN A 160 -7.53 -3.41 -12.47
C GLN A 160 -6.67 -4.34 -13.35
N ILE A 161 -5.50 -4.72 -12.85
CA ILE A 161 -4.68 -5.78 -13.43
C ILE A 161 -5.26 -7.12 -12.96
N PRO A 162 -5.32 -8.16 -13.83
CA PRO A 162 -5.77 -9.48 -13.39
C PRO A 162 -5.05 -9.91 -12.11
N PRO A 163 -5.78 -10.20 -11.01
CA PRO A 163 -5.16 -10.50 -9.73
C PRO A 163 -4.23 -11.71 -9.77
N GLU A 164 -4.44 -12.62 -10.71
CA GLU A 164 -3.58 -13.78 -10.99
C GLU A 164 -2.16 -13.39 -11.43
N ALA A 165 -1.95 -12.13 -11.82
CA ALA A 165 -0.63 -11.59 -12.18
C ALA A 165 0.21 -11.18 -10.96
N TRP A 166 -0.27 -11.36 -9.73
CA TRP A 166 0.36 -10.88 -8.51
C TRP A 166 1.84 -11.30 -8.32
N LEU A 167 2.22 -12.49 -8.80
CA LEU A 167 3.62 -12.94 -8.77
C LEU A 167 4.54 -12.24 -9.78
N ARG A 168 4.00 -11.45 -10.70
CA ARG A 168 4.79 -10.65 -11.64
C ARG A 168 5.30 -9.35 -11.05
N LEU A 169 4.77 -8.96 -9.88
CA LEU A 169 5.19 -7.78 -9.15
C LEU A 169 6.26 -8.15 -8.13
N CYS A 170 7.32 -7.36 -8.05
CA CYS A 170 8.35 -7.52 -7.04
C CYS A 170 8.11 -6.57 -5.87
N THR A 171 8.20 -7.09 -4.64
CA THR A 171 8.15 -6.31 -3.41
C THR A 171 9.29 -6.77 -2.51
N PHE A 172 10.04 -5.82 -1.98
CA PHE A 172 11.13 -6.07 -1.04
C PHE A 172 10.64 -5.91 0.41
N ASN A 173 11.41 -6.44 1.35
CA ASN A 173 11.14 -6.19 2.77
C ASN A 173 11.29 -4.70 3.06
N CYS A 174 10.31 -4.15 3.78
CA CYS A 174 10.24 -2.71 4.09
C CYS A 174 10.26 -1.77 2.87
N SER A 175 9.88 -2.26 1.68
CA SER A 175 9.65 -1.42 0.52
C SER A 175 8.36 -0.60 0.64
N LEU A 176 8.31 0.51 -0.09
CA LEU A 176 7.13 1.36 -0.18
C LEU A 176 6.36 1.09 -1.48
N THR A 177 5.06 0.89 -1.36
CA THR A 177 4.11 0.88 -2.48
C THR A 177 3.09 1.98 -2.22
N TYR A 178 2.98 2.92 -3.15
CA TYR A 178 2.13 4.08 -3.00
C TYR A 178 1.11 4.15 -4.13
N LEU A 179 -0.16 4.07 -3.77
CA LEU A 179 -1.30 4.19 -4.66
C LEU A 179 -2.10 5.44 -4.30
N THR A 180 -2.59 6.16 -5.31
CA THR A 180 -3.51 7.28 -5.15
C THR A 180 -4.87 6.85 -5.66
N ILE A 181 -5.92 7.01 -4.86
CA ILE A 181 -7.31 6.73 -5.24
C ILE A 181 -8.06 8.06 -5.26
N ARG A 182 -8.55 8.46 -6.42
CA ARG A 182 -9.30 9.71 -6.58
C ARG A 182 -10.78 9.51 -6.27
N PRO A 183 -11.53 10.56 -5.92
CA PRO A 183 -12.99 10.49 -5.74
C PRO A 183 -13.72 9.96 -6.99
N THR A 184 -13.18 10.21 -8.19
CA THR A 184 -13.69 9.66 -9.45
C THR A 184 -13.56 8.13 -9.57
N GLY A 185 -12.76 7.51 -8.70
CA GLY A 185 -12.40 6.08 -8.76
C GLY A 185 -11.18 5.79 -9.61
N SER A 186 -10.55 6.80 -10.20
CA SER A 186 -9.28 6.65 -10.89
C SER A 186 -8.16 6.33 -9.90
N VAL A 187 -7.34 5.32 -10.20
CA VAL A 187 -6.22 4.88 -9.36
C VAL A 187 -4.91 5.04 -10.11
N SER A 188 -3.90 5.57 -9.43
CA SER A 188 -2.55 5.70 -9.96
C SER A 188 -1.54 5.04 -9.02
N CYS A 189 -0.57 4.31 -9.56
CA CYS A 189 0.57 3.79 -8.82
C CYS A 189 1.72 4.79 -8.90
N ARG A 190 2.11 5.36 -7.78
CA ARG A 190 3.20 6.33 -7.68
C ARG A 190 4.54 5.64 -7.40
N MET A 191 4.51 4.58 -6.59
CA MET A 191 5.66 3.73 -6.28
C MET A 191 5.19 2.28 -6.17
N LEU A 192 6.03 1.35 -6.60
CA LEU A 192 5.80 -0.08 -6.43
C LEU A 192 7.08 -0.74 -5.96
N GLY A 193 7.07 -1.21 -4.70
CA GLY A 193 8.23 -1.90 -4.14
C GLY A 193 9.49 -1.04 -4.04
N ASP A 194 9.34 0.27 -3.89
CA ASP A 194 10.47 1.21 -3.81
C ASP A 194 11.34 0.96 -2.58
N ILE A 195 12.64 0.88 -2.81
CA ILE A 195 13.68 0.63 -1.80
C ILE A 195 14.78 1.69 -1.79
N GLY A 196 14.56 2.82 -2.44
CA GLY A 196 15.58 3.88 -2.55
C GLY A 196 16.13 4.35 -1.21
N HIS A 197 15.33 4.24 -0.13
CA HIS A 197 15.73 4.58 1.23
C HIS A 197 16.58 3.51 1.94
N LEU A 198 16.61 2.26 1.45
CA LEU A 198 17.36 1.17 2.08
C LEU A 198 18.79 1.05 1.59
N GLY A 199 19.05 1.44 0.36
CA GLY A 199 20.29 1.14 -0.33
C GLY A 199 20.41 -0.35 -0.70
N LEU A 200 21.23 -0.68 -1.69
CA LEU A 200 21.32 -2.02 -2.24
C LEU A 200 21.79 -3.06 -1.20
N ALA A 201 22.75 -2.70 -0.36
CA ALA A 201 23.33 -3.60 0.63
C ALA A 201 22.36 -4.07 1.73
N LYS A 202 21.28 -3.31 1.94
CA LYS A 202 20.25 -3.62 2.93
C LYS A 202 18.93 -4.08 2.32
N SER A 203 18.87 -4.20 1.00
CA SER A 203 17.67 -4.66 0.30
C SER A 203 17.56 -6.17 0.33
N THR A 204 16.43 -6.68 0.81
CA THR A 204 16.16 -8.12 0.89
C THR A 204 14.75 -8.42 0.44
N PHE A 205 14.54 -9.62 -0.11
CA PHE A 205 13.22 -10.10 -0.51
C PHE A 205 13.05 -11.58 -0.17
N SER A 206 11.83 -12.05 -0.14
CA SER A 206 11.55 -13.47 0.11
C SER A 206 11.76 -14.27 -1.18
N GLY A 207 12.76 -15.16 -1.18
CA GLY A 207 13.13 -16.00 -2.31
C GLY A 207 12.15 -17.14 -2.65
N HIS A 208 10.96 -17.19 -2.04
CA HIS A 208 10.05 -18.32 -2.18
C HIS A 208 9.45 -18.51 -3.57
N HIS A 209 9.68 -17.63 -4.52
CA HIS A 209 9.08 -17.67 -5.85
C HIS A 209 10.05 -17.46 -7.01
N GLY A 210 11.32 -17.84 -6.85
CA GLY A 210 12.21 -18.07 -7.98
C GLY A 210 12.72 -16.83 -8.71
N PHE A 211 12.68 -15.66 -8.10
CA PHE A 211 13.40 -14.51 -8.65
C PHE A 211 14.87 -14.61 -8.22
N ASN A 212 15.67 -15.22 -9.09
CA ASN A 212 17.10 -15.02 -9.07
C ASN A 212 17.39 -13.84 -10.02
N TRP A 213 18.11 -12.89 -9.52
CA TRP A 213 18.69 -11.84 -10.33
C TRP A 213 19.71 -12.42 -11.31
#